data_0ada2f230c361fc6d7a15e92b4b0beda
#
_entry.id   0ada2f230c361fc6d7a15e92b4b0beda
#
_cell.length_a   1.000
_cell.length_b   1.000
_cell.length_c   1.000
_cell.angle_alpha   90.00
_cell.angle_beta   90.00
_cell.angle_gamma   90.00
#
_symmetry.space_group_name_H-M   'P 1'
#
loop_
_entity.id
_entity.type
_entity.pdbx_description
1 polymer ?
#
loop_
_entity_poly.entity_id
_entity_poly.type
_entity_poly.pdbx_seq_one_letter_code
_entity_poly.pdbx_strand_id
1 'polypeptide(L)'
;MGKNSNFFGQPIYGQLIKSLDREKIVGISRKHGGEKYVKSFDGYTHLLTMLYAVIQRFDSLREIETSMTAEVRKLRHVGIETVPRRSTLSDANARRSEKFFEEVYRDLYAANKDILSSDSRRNGTEEWIKQLRIIDSTTITLFSNAIFKGVGRHPKTGKKKGGIKVHSVIHANEGVPCDVQFTSAATNDSFMLAPCHYSHNDIVALDRAYINYAKFEELTDRGVVYVTKMKKSLSYEVLVDCMYQNPQGLMEYREQVVVFRKDGINHIARIITYVDIKKGKKPKLISLLTNDFDMPLETIVAIYRRRWQIESLFYVKHIVMRSDWKNASDYQCDTQTLLRSTSHNIGYFFRPLSQSRRF
;
A
#
# COMPACT_ATOMS: atom_id res chain seq x y z
N MET A 1 -19.68 3.89 33.31
CA MET A 1 -18.30 3.44 32.98
C MET A 1 -18.25 1.94 33.00
N GLY A 2 -18.47 1.30 31.85
CA GLY A 2 -18.40 -0.18 31.71
C GLY A 2 -16.93 -0.59 31.60
N LYS A 3 -16.48 -1.45 32.52
CA LYS A 3 -15.17 -2.06 32.49
C LYS A 3 -15.01 -2.89 31.22
N ASN A 4 -14.11 -2.50 30.32
CA ASN A 4 -13.67 -3.29 29.16
C ASN A 4 -12.88 -4.53 29.64
N SER A 5 -13.59 -5.53 30.14
CA SER A 5 -12.98 -6.71 30.75
C SER A 5 -12.79 -7.92 29.82
N ASN A 6 -12.99 -7.79 28.48
CA ASN A 6 -13.27 -8.99 27.70
C ASN A 6 -12.40 -9.25 26.47
N PHE A 7 -11.17 -8.75 26.42
CA PHE A 7 -10.28 -9.06 25.28
C PHE A 7 -9.27 -10.20 25.56
N PHE A 8 -9.15 -10.65 26.80
CA PHE A 8 -8.27 -11.78 27.12
C PHE A 8 -8.93 -13.10 26.69
N GLY A 9 -8.23 -13.85 25.83
CA GLY A 9 -8.67 -15.18 25.39
C GLY A 9 -9.56 -15.24 24.15
N GLN A 10 -9.96 -14.10 23.56
CA GLN A 10 -10.70 -14.13 22.29
C GLN A 10 -9.74 -14.22 21.08
N PRO A 11 -10.06 -15.05 20.07
CA PRO A 11 -9.29 -15.08 18.83
C PRO A 11 -9.22 -13.69 18.19
N ILE A 12 -8.07 -13.33 17.63
CA ILE A 12 -7.85 -12.03 16.97
C ILE A 12 -8.95 -11.75 15.92
N TYR A 13 -9.34 -12.77 15.16
CA TYR A 13 -10.40 -12.67 14.17
C TYR A 13 -11.75 -12.20 14.79
N GLY A 14 -12.14 -12.74 15.94
CA GLY A 14 -13.36 -12.32 16.63
C GLY A 14 -13.30 -10.87 17.13
N GLN A 15 -12.12 -10.40 17.53
CA GLN A 15 -11.92 -9.01 17.94
C GLN A 15 -12.05 -8.06 16.76
N LEU A 16 -11.50 -8.43 15.59
CA LEU A 16 -11.60 -7.65 14.35
C LEU A 16 -13.05 -7.51 13.91
N ILE A 17 -13.82 -8.60 13.91
CA ILE A 17 -15.21 -8.59 13.46
C ILE A 17 -16.08 -7.69 14.33
N LYS A 18 -15.87 -7.64 15.64
CA LYS A 18 -16.64 -6.78 16.55
C LYS A 18 -16.51 -5.29 16.26
N SER A 19 -15.47 -4.88 15.56
CA SER A 19 -15.29 -3.48 15.13
C SER A 19 -15.96 -3.15 13.81
N LEU A 20 -16.55 -4.15 13.13
CA LEU A 20 -17.21 -3.97 11.83
C LEU A 20 -18.72 -3.81 12.02
N ASP A 21 -19.25 -2.71 11.55
CA ASP A 21 -20.71 -2.45 11.56
C ASP A 21 -21.36 -3.20 10.38
N ARG A 22 -22.17 -4.21 10.70
CA ARG A 22 -22.86 -5.04 9.71
C ARG A 22 -23.82 -4.22 8.83
N GLU A 23 -24.64 -3.38 9.45
CA GLU A 23 -25.68 -2.63 8.72
C GLU A 23 -25.06 -1.69 7.71
N LYS A 24 -24.00 -1.01 8.13
CA LYS A 24 -23.24 -0.11 7.26
C LYS A 24 -22.60 -0.86 6.09
N ILE A 25 -21.95 -2.00 6.35
CA ILE A 25 -21.30 -2.81 5.31
C ILE A 25 -22.32 -3.38 4.32
N VAL A 26 -23.46 -3.88 4.79
CA VAL A 26 -24.55 -4.34 3.92
C VAL A 26 -25.13 -3.15 3.12
N GLY A 27 -25.25 -1.98 3.72
CA GLY A 27 -25.65 -0.74 3.04
C GLY A 27 -24.72 -0.39 1.87
N ILE A 28 -23.40 -0.43 2.10
CA ILE A 28 -22.38 -0.24 1.04
C ILE A 28 -22.51 -1.31 -0.04
N SER A 29 -22.66 -2.58 0.35
CA SER A 29 -22.85 -3.67 -0.61
C SER A 29 -24.09 -3.46 -1.49
N ARG A 30 -25.20 -3.00 -0.90
CA ARG A 30 -26.43 -2.69 -1.62
C ARG A 30 -26.26 -1.53 -2.60
N LYS A 31 -25.57 -0.47 -2.21
CA LYS A 31 -25.21 0.67 -3.06
C LYS A 31 -24.48 0.23 -4.33
N HIS A 32 -23.61 -0.78 -4.21
CA HIS A 32 -22.87 -1.35 -5.35
C HIS A 32 -23.57 -2.56 -6.00
N GLY A 33 -24.86 -2.76 -5.75
CA GLY A 33 -25.66 -3.83 -6.36
C GLY A 33 -25.35 -5.25 -5.86
N GLY A 34 -24.54 -5.37 -4.81
CA GLY A 34 -24.05 -6.65 -4.28
C GLY A 34 -25.13 -7.49 -3.57
N GLU A 35 -26.27 -6.88 -3.21
CA GLU A 35 -27.37 -7.54 -2.50
C GLU A 35 -28.54 -7.95 -3.39
N LYS A 36 -28.46 -7.73 -4.71
CA LYS A 36 -29.53 -8.11 -5.62
C LYS A 36 -29.67 -9.65 -5.67
N TYR A 37 -30.86 -10.15 -5.39
CA TYR A 37 -31.20 -11.59 -5.33
C TYR A 37 -30.44 -12.41 -4.27
N VAL A 38 -29.88 -11.75 -3.25
CA VAL A 38 -29.22 -12.42 -2.12
C VAL A 38 -30.24 -12.95 -1.15
N LYS A 39 -30.13 -14.24 -0.78
CA LYS A 39 -30.99 -14.89 0.24
C LYS A 39 -30.32 -14.98 1.60
N SER A 40 -29.06 -15.43 1.65
CA SER A 40 -28.36 -15.70 2.92
C SER A 40 -26.91 -15.24 2.92
N PHE A 41 -26.22 -15.19 1.79
CA PHE A 41 -24.81 -14.85 1.71
C PHE A 41 -24.64 -13.36 1.31
N ASP A 42 -24.90 -12.47 2.27
CA ASP A 42 -24.81 -11.00 2.09
C ASP A 42 -23.35 -10.51 1.96
N GLY A 43 -23.19 -9.23 1.67
CA GLY A 43 -21.88 -8.58 1.51
C GLY A 43 -21.05 -8.63 2.79
N TYR A 44 -21.69 -8.52 3.94
CA TYR A 44 -21.00 -8.62 5.23
C TYR A 44 -20.40 -10.02 5.43
N THR A 45 -21.20 -11.06 5.24
CA THR A 45 -20.73 -12.46 5.35
C THR A 45 -19.65 -12.77 4.32
N HIS A 46 -19.77 -12.22 3.10
CA HIS A 46 -18.73 -12.33 2.08
C HIS A 46 -17.42 -11.66 2.53
N LEU A 47 -17.48 -10.43 3.04
CA LEU A 47 -16.31 -9.73 3.57
C LEU A 47 -15.65 -10.53 4.69
N LEU A 48 -16.42 -11.02 5.66
CA LEU A 48 -15.89 -11.86 6.75
C LEU A 48 -15.21 -13.11 6.23
N THR A 49 -15.83 -13.82 5.28
CA THR A 49 -15.26 -15.02 4.67
C THR A 49 -13.92 -14.71 4.00
N MET A 50 -13.83 -13.59 3.27
CA MET A 50 -12.58 -13.19 2.60
C MET A 50 -11.51 -12.75 3.60
N LEU A 51 -11.88 -12.04 4.68
CA LEU A 51 -10.95 -11.72 5.78
C LEU A 51 -10.42 -12.97 6.46
N TYR A 52 -11.29 -13.94 6.72
CA TYR A 52 -10.89 -15.25 7.27
C TYR A 52 -9.88 -15.94 6.35
N ALA A 53 -10.17 -15.98 5.05
CA ALA A 53 -9.29 -16.58 4.04
C ALA A 53 -7.89 -15.91 4.01
N VAL A 54 -7.84 -14.58 4.08
CA VAL A 54 -6.58 -13.82 4.09
C VAL A 54 -5.79 -14.05 5.36
N ILE A 55 -6.45 -14.04 6.52
CA ILE A 55 -5.80 -14.24 7.82
C ILE A 55 -5.24 -15.66 7.95
N GLN A 56 -6.00 -16.66 7.49
CA GLN A 56 -5.58 -18.07 7.49
C GLN A 56 -4.66 -18.43 6.32
N ARG A 57 -4.46 -17.53 5.35
CA ARG A 57 -3.58 -17.72 4.17
C ARG A 57 -4.00 -18.87 3.27
N PHE A 58 -5.31 -19.05 3.08
CA PHE A 58 -5.80 -20.08 2.17
C PHE A 58 -5.56 -19.74 0.71
N ASP A 59 -5.25 -20.76 -0.06
CA ASP A 59 -4.88 -20.66 -1.47
C ASP A 59 -6.02 -20.94 -2.43
N SER A 60 -7.11 -21.54 -1.96
CA SER A 60 -8.26 -21.91 -2.79
C SER A 60 -9.60 -21.74 -2.08
N LEU A 61 -10.67 -21.55 -2.88
CA LEU A 61 -12.04 -21.51 -2.35
C LEU A 61 -12.44 -22.84 -1.67
N ARG A 62 -11.83 -23.95 -2.08
CA ARG A 62 -12.07 -25.26 -1.48
C ARG A 62 -11.47 -25.33 -0.09
N GLU A 63 -10.28 -24.80 0.12
CA GLU A 63 -9.66 -24.73 1.45
C GLU A 63 -10.48 -23.85 2.40
N ILE A 64 -11.01 -22.73 1.90
CA ILE A 64 -11.88 -21.85 2.66
C ILE A 64 -13.11 -22.64 3.15
N GLU A 65 -13.83 -23.29 2.22
CA GLU A 65 -15.02 -24.10 2.54
C GLU A 65 -14.69 -25.20 3.56
N THR A 66 -13.63 -25.97 3.33
CA THR A 66 -13.22 -27.09 4.20
C THR A 66 -12.85 -26.59 5.59
N SER A 67 -12.05 -25.54 5.69
CA SER A 67 -11.62 -24.98 6.98
C SER A 67 -12.79 -24.35 7.74
N MET A 68 -13.64 -23.58 7.07
CA MET A 68 -14.84 -23.01 7.70
C MET A 68 -15.80 -24.07 8.18
N THR A 69 -15.93 -25.19 7.47
CA THR A 69 -16.77 -26.33 7.87
C THR A 69 -16.24 -26.98 9.14
N ALA A 70 -14.92 -27.16 9.25
CA ALA A 70 -14.28 -27.70 10.45
C ALA A 70 -14.44 -26.76 11.67
N GLU A 71 -14.47 -25.46 11.46
CA GLU A 71 -14.51 -24.44 12.51
C GLU A 71 -15.91 -23.80 12.69
N VAL A 72 -16.96 -24.38 12.14
CA VAL A 72 -18.31 -23.80 12.09
C VAL A 72 -18.85 -23.37 13.46
N ARG A 73 -18.53 -24.11 14.51
CA ARG A 73 -18.95 -23.76 15.89
C ARG A 73 -18.32 -22.44 16.34
N LYS A 74 -17.03 -22.23 16.06
CA LYS A 74 -16.32 -21.00 16.40
C LYS A 74 -16.78 -19.81 15.54
N LEU A 75 -17.08 -20.07 14.26
CA LEU A 75 -17.52 -19.04 13.31
C LEU A 75 -18.92 -18.50 13.65
N ARG A 76 -19.80 -19.31 14.25
CA ARG A 76 -21.10 -18.85 14.75
C ARG A 76 -20.99 -17.75 15.81
N HIS A 77 -19.98 -17.81 16.68
CA HIS A 77 -19.74 -16.77 17.69
C HIS A 77 -19.31 -15.42 17.11
N VAL A 78 -18.94 -15.39 15.83
CA VAL A 78 -18.57 -14.17 15.11
C VAL A 78 -19.59 -13.78 14.03
N GLY A 79 -20.80 -14.37 14.09
CA GLY A 79 -21.91 -14.01 13.22
C GLY A 79 -21.93 -14.71 11.85
N ILE A 80 -21.10 -15.76 11.66
CA ILE A 80 -21.16 -16.61 10.46
C ILE A 80 -21.95 -17.88 10.82
N GLU A 81 -23.25 -17.86 10.55
CA GLU A 81 -24.14 -18.96 10.90
C GLU A 81 -24.03 -20.15 9.94
N THR A 82 -23.81 -19.86 8.67
CA THR A 82 -23.73 -20.87 7.61
C THR A 82 -22.42 -20.72 6.83
N VAL A 83 -21.77 -21.87 6.60
CA VAL A 83 -20.57 -21.94 5.77
C VAL A 83 -20.97 -21.87 4.30
N PRO A 84 -20.44 -20.90 3.54
CA PRO A 84 -20.72 -20.81 2.11
C PRO A 84 -20.06 -21.97 1.37
N ARG A 85 -20.78 -22.56 0.42
CA ARG A 85 -20.21 -23.53 -0.52
C ARG A 85 -19.24 -22.83 -1.48
N ARG A 86 -18.28 -23.57 -2.03
CA ARG A 86 -17.35 -23.08 -3.05
C ARG A 86 -18.07 -22.37 -4.21
N SER A 87 -19.17 -22.94 -4.72
CA SER A 87 -19.96 -22.31 -5.78
C SER A 87 -20.54 -20.97 -5.36
N THR A 88 -21.10 -20.88 -4.14
CA THR A 88 -21.61 -19.60 -3.59
C THR A 88 -20.52 -18.55 -3.47
N LEU A 89 -19.32 -18.94 -3.02
CA LEU A 89 -18.16 -18.03 -2.96
C LEU A 89 -17.72 -17.58 -4.35
N SER A 90 -17.67 -18.51 -5.31
CA SER A 90 -17.34 -18.23 -6.69
C SER A 90 -18.29 -17.22 -7.30
N ASP A 91 -19.60 -17.46 -7.17
CA ASP A 91 -20.64 -16.58 -7.69
C ASP A 91 -20.62 -15.21 -7.01
N ALA A 92 -20.41 -15.17 -5.70
CA ALA A 92 -20.29 -13.91 -4.96
C ALA A 92 -19.09 -13.08 -5.42
N ASN A 93 -17.94 -13.72 -5.65
CA ASN A 93 -16.73 -13.06 -6.17
C ASN A 93 -16.95 -12.49 -7.59
N ALA A 94 -17.69 -13.23 -8.45
CA ALA A 94 -17.98 -12.77 -9.80
C ALA A 94 -19.02 -11.63 -9.85
N ARG A 95 -19.95 -11.62 -8.90
CA ARG A 95 -21.10 -10.71 -8.91
C ARG A 95 -20.85 -9.41 -8.17
N ARG A 96 -20.16 -9.45 -7.00
CA ARG A 96 -19.90 -8.25 -6.22
C ARG A 96 -18.72 -7.48 -6.78
N SER A 97 -18.96 -6.19 -7.06
CA SER A 97 -17.95 -5.28 -7.57
C SER A 97 -16.84 -5.06 -6.56
N GLU A 98 -15.63 -4.88 -7.07
CA GLU A 98 -14.45 -4.44 -6.29
C GLU A 98 -14.71 -3.13 -5.55
N LYS A 99 -15.54 -2.24 -6.10
CA LYS A 99 -15.91 -0.95 -5.50
C LYS A 99 -16.57 -1.09 -4.12
N PHE A 100 -17.27 -2.20 -3.88
CA PHE A 100 -17.81 -2.53 -2.57
C PHE A 100 -16.69 -2.62 -1.53
N PHE A 101 -15.65 -3.40 -1.80
CA PHE A 101 -14.54 -3.58 -0.86
C PHE A 101 -13.70 -2.33 -0.73
N GLU A 102 -13.53 -1.59 -1.80
CA GLU A 102 -12.84 -0.30 -1.80
C GLU A 102 -13.56 0.71 -0.88
N GLU A 103 -14.88 0.84 -1.02
CA GLU A 103 -15.66 1.78 -0.19
C GLU A 103 -15.67 1.35 1.28
N VAL A 104 -15.78 0.05 1.58
CA VAL A 104 -15.63 -0.46 2.95
C VAL A 104 -14.26 -0.10 3.53
N TYR A 105 -13.19 -0.26 2.77
CA TYR A 105 -11.85 0.10 3.22
C TYR A 105 -11.73 1.61 3.49
N ARG A 106 -12.19 2.45 2.57
CA ARG A 106 -12.16 3.91 2.72
C ARG A 106 -12.95 4.37 3.92
N ASP A 107 -14.11 3.77 4.17
CA ASP A 107 -14.95 4.08 5.31
C ASP A 107 -14.26 3.71 6.64
N LEU A 108 -13.70 2.51 6.72
CA LEU A 108 -12.94 2.07 7.89
C LEU A 108 -11.71 2.94 8.13
N TYR A 109 -11.00 3.32 7.07
CA TYR A 109 -9.86 4.23 7.17
C TYR A 109 -10.29 5.60 7.71
N ALA A 110 -11.33 6.19 7.12
CA ALA A 110 -11.85 7.50 7.54
C ALA A 110 -12.30 7.50 9.02
N ALA A 111 -12.97 6.43 9.46
CA ALA A 111 -13.46 6.30 10.83
C ALA A 111 -12.35 6.15 11.88
N ASN A 112 -11.16 5.70 11.48
CA ASN A 112 -10.11 5.36 12.43
C ASN A 112 -8.79 6.13 12.22
N LYS A 113 -8.70 7.01 11.23
CA LYS A 113 -7.48 7.77 10.92
C LYS A 113 -6.94 8.54 12.13
N ASP A 114 -7.81 9.09 12.97
CA ASP A 114 -7.41 9.87 14.14
C ASP A 114 -6.77 8.98 15.23
N ILE A 115 -7.25 7.75 15.37
CA ILE A 115 -6.66 6.74 16.27
C ILE A 115 -5.28 6.32 15.76
N LEU A 116 -5.15 6.10 14.44
CA LEU A 116 -3.89 5.75 13.80
C LEU A 116 -2.87 6.87 13.95
N SER A 117 -3.28 8.12 13.78
CA SER A 117 -2.45 9.31 13.94
C SER A 117 -2.05 9.56 15.40
N SER A 118 -2.92 9.24 16.36
CA SER A 118 -2.63 9.42 17.81
C SER A 118 -1.62 8.42 18.36
N ASP A 119 -1.51 7.23 17.78
CA ASP A 119 -0.52 6.21 18.16
C ASP A 119 0.91 6.57 17.69
N SER A 120 1.06 7.70 17.01
CA SER A 120 2.32 8.27 16.54
C SER A 120 3.29 8.69 17.65
N ARG A 121 2.88 8.68 18.90
CA ARG A 121 3.77 8.85 20.06
C ARG A 121 4.95 7.88 20.08
N ARG A 122 4.83 6.77 19.35
CA ARG A 122 5.89 5.75 19.20
C ARG A 122 6.89 6.04 18.08
N ASN A 123 6.53 6.88 17.10
CA ASN A 123 7.32 7.07 15.88
C ASN A 123 8.25 8.29 15.88
N GLY A 124 8.42 8.93 17.04
CA GLY A 124 9.19 10.18 17.14
C GLY A 124 8.32 11.40 16.82
N THR A 125 8.66 12.50 17.47
CA THR A 125 7.87 13.74 17.46
C THR A 125 8.20 14.67 16.31
N GLU A 126 8.97 14.23 15.32
CA GLU A 126 9.38 15.08 14.21
C GLU A 126 8.20 15.38 13.29
N GLU A 127 7.93 16.65 13.07
CA GLU A 127 6.75 17.13 12.34
C GLU A 127 6.69 16.64 10.90
N TRP A 128 7.83 16.53 10.22
CA TRP A 128 7.92 16.02 8.86
C TRP A 128 7.36 14.59 8.68
N ILE A 129 7.37 13.76 9.75
CA ILE A 129 6.82 12.40 9.72
C ILE A 129 5.30 12.43 9.49
N LYS A 130 4.61 13.42 10.07
CA LYS A 130 3.16 13.58 9.89
C LYS A 130 2.79 14.00 8.47
N GLN A 131 3.70 14.72 7.81
CA GLN A 131 3.52 15.21 6.45
C GLN A 131 3.96 14.19 5.40
N LEU A 132 4.69 13.14 5.80
CA LEU A 132 5.32 12.21 4.89
C LEU A 132 4.33 11.20 4.30
N ARG A 133 4.24 11.23 2.98
CA ARG A 133 3.58 10.22 2.13
C ARG A 133 4.64 9.38 1.44
N ILE A 134 4.49 8.08 1.46
CA ILE A 134 5.39 7.16 0.77
C ILE A 134 4.63 6.51 -0.37
N ILE A 135 5.18 6.60 -1.58
CA ILE A 135 4.59 6.04 -2.79
C ILE A 135 5.49 4.92 -3.30
N ASP A 136 4.87 3.79 -3.58
CA ASP A 136 5.55 2.70 -4.29
C ASP A 136 4.54 1.81 -5.02
N SER A 137 5.05 0.95 -5.90
CA SER A 137 4.23 -0.01 -6.63
C SER A 137 4.77 -1.41 -6.48
N THR A 138 3.87 -2.38 -6.50
CA THR A 138 4.22 -3.80 -6.60
C THR A 138 3.48 -4.45 -7.74
N THR A 139 4.11 -5.42 -8.41
CA THR A 139 3.49 -6.15 -9.51
C THR A 139 3.08 -7.54 -9.04
N ILE A 140 1.80 -7.86 -9.22
CA ILE A 140 1.24 -9.18 -9.00
C ILE A 140 1.25 -9.89 -10.35
N THR A 141 2.02 -10.96 -10.47
CA THR A 141 2.07 -11.75 -11.70
C THR A 141 0.87 -12.68 -11.75
N LEU A 142 0.11 -12.62 -12.83
CA LEU A 142 -0.98 -13.52 -13.12
C LEU A 142 -0.47 -14.73 -13.90
N PHE A 143 -1.25 -15.83 -13.91
CA PHE A 143 -0.87 -17.06 -14.61
C PHE A 143 -0.76 -16.86 -16.11
N SER A 144 0.10 -17.67 -16.74
CA SER A 144 0.38 -17.61 -18.18
C SER A 144 -0.83 -17.84 -19.07
N ASN A 145 -1.88 -18.49 -18.55
CA ASN A 145 -3.09 -18.84 -19.30
C ASN A 145 -4.22 -17.81 -19.17
N ALA A 146 -4.10 -16.85 -18.27
CA ALA A 146 -5.10 -15.79 -18.12
C ALA A 146 -4.71 -14.59 -18.98
N ILE A 147 -5.20 -14.56 -20.22
CA ILE A 147 -5.06 -13.39 -21.10
C ILE A 147 -6.26 -12.49 -20.87
N PHE A 148 -6.12 -11.52 -19.96
CA PHE A 148 -7.14 -10.49 -19.77
C PHE A 148 -6.89 -9.31 -20.72
N LYS A 149 -7.96 -8.75 -21.30
CA LYS A 149 -7.88 -7.49 -22.01
C LYS A 149 -7.32 -6.40 -21.08
N GLY A 150 -6.19 -5.79 -21.44
CA GLY A 150 -5.56 -4.73 -20.66
C GLY A 150 -4.42 -5.17 -19.71
N VAL A 151 -4.15 -6.47 -19.59
CA VAL A 151 -3.04 -6.97 -18.79
C VAL A 151 -1.76 -7.01 -19.63
N GLY A 152 -0.81 -6.16 -19.28
CA GLY A 152 0.40 -5.91 -20.08
C GLY A 152 1.47 -7.00 -20.01
N ARG A 153 2.51 -6.83 -20.82
CA ARG A 153 3.70 -7.68 -20.85
C ARG A 153 4.52 -7.49 -19.57
N HIS A 154 5.17 -8.55 -19.12
CA HIS A 154 6.11 -8.46 -18.00
C HIS A 154 7.27 -7.50 -18.35
N PRO A 155 7.54 -6.45 -17.54
CA PRO A 155 8.46 -5.37 -17.91
C PRO A 155 9.91 -5.83 -18.14
N LYS A 156 10.35 -6.91 -17.47
CA LYS A 156 11.74 -7.40 -17.58
C LYS A 156 11.94 -8.48 -18.65
N THR A 157 10.94 -9.27 -18.98
CA THR A 157 11.14 -10.46 -19.84
C THR A 157 10.45 -10.34 -21.20
N GLY A 158 9.64 -9.31 -21.44
CA GLY A 158 8.88 -9.13 -22.67
C GLY A 158 7.84 -10.23 -22.98
N LYS A 159 7.84 -11.31 -22.18
CA LYS A 159 6.88 -12.41 -22.36
C LYS A 159 5.47 -11.92 -22.03
N LYS A 160 4.49 -12.39 -22.77
CA LYS A 160 3.05 -12.14 -22.52
C LYS A 160 2.62 -12.86 -21.22
N LYS A 161 3.12 -12.40 -20.07
CA LYS A 161 2.57 -12.79 -18.77
C LYS A 161 1.71 -11.65 -18.29
N GLY A 162 0.44 -11.93 -18.05
CA GLY A 162 -0.45 -11.00 -17.41
C GLY A 162 0.06 -10.57 -16.05
N GLY A 163 -0.10 -9.30 -15.70
CA GLY A 163 0.23 -8.80 -14.38
C GLY A 163 -0.60 -7.56 -14.05
N ILE A 164 -0.96 -7.44 -12.79
CA ILE A 164 -1.59 -6.25 -12.23
C ILE A 164 -0.55 -5.53 -11.40
N LYS A 165 -0.39 -4.23 -11.64
CA LYS A 165 0.44 -3.36 -10.82
C LYS A 165 -0.46 -2.68 -9.79
N VAL A 166 -0.05 -2.73 -8.54
CA VAL A 166 -0.72 -2.09 -7.41
C VAL A 166 0.14 -0.94 -6.95
N HIS A 167 -0.38 0.27 -7.11
CA HIS A 167 0.22 1.48 -6.62
C HIS A 167 -0.38 1.80 -5.26
N SER A 168 0.45 2.04 -4.28
CA SER A 168 0.01 2.33 -2.92
C SER A 168 0.68 3.59 -2.41
N VAL A 169 -0.11 4.41 -1.73
CA VAL A 169 0.37 5.55 -0.96
C VAL A 169 0.11 5.24 0.51
N ILE A 170 1.14 5.37 1.34
CA ILE A 170 1.00 5.24 2.79
C ILE A 170 1.35 6.54 3.50
N HIS A 171 0.64 6.85 4.53
CA HIS A 171 1.05 7.83 5.52
C HIS A 171 2.15 7.22 6.39
N ALA A 172 3.33 7.82 6.42
CA ALA A 172 4.45 7.28 7.21
C ALA A 172 4.15 7.20 8.70
N ASN A 173 3.31 8.11 9.19
CA ASN A 173 2.88 8.16 10.57
C ASN A 173 1.88 7.05 10.93
N GLU A 174 0.98 6.73 10.02
CA GLU A 174 -0.10 5.76 10.22
C GLU A 174 0.32 4.32 9.86
N GLY A 175 1.25 4.18 8.91
CA GLY A 175 1.76 2.90 8.45
C GLY A 175 0.76 2.04 7.67
N VAL A 176 -0.38 2.63 7.26
CA VAL A 176 -1.44 1.97 6.47
C VAL A 176 -1.63 2.67 5.13
N PRO A 177 -2.09 1.98 4.08
CA PRO A 177 -2.40 2.61 2.81
C PRO A 177 -3.53 3.63 2.96
N CYS A 178 -3.30 4.87 2.51
CA CYS A 178 -4.36 5.88 2.39
C CYS A 178 -4.95 5.93 0.98
N ASP A 179 -4.19 5.48 -0.02
CA ASP A 179 -4.68 5.31 -1.39
C ASP A 179 -4.08 4.04 -2.02
N VAL A 180 -4.90 3.34 -2.81
CA VAL A 180 -4.50 2.12 -3.54
C VAL A 180 -5.14 2.15 -4.91
N GLN A 181 -4.31 2.06 -5.95
CA GLN A 181 -4.77 2.05 -7.34
C GLN A 181 -4.22 0.83 -8.09
N PHE A 182 -5.00 0.31 -9.01
CA PHE A 182 -4.66 -0.87 -9.81
C PHE A 182 -4.51 -0.48 -11.27
N THR A 183 -3.41 -0.93 -11.87
CA THR A 183 -3.14 -0.72 -13.29
C THR A 183 -2.58 -1.98 -13.94
N SER A 184 -2.53 -1.99 -15.26
CA SER A 184 -1.77 -3.00 -16.00
C SER A 184 -0.30 -2.98 -15.57
N ALA A 185 0.34 -4.15 -15.49
CA ALA A 185 1.77 -4.27 -15.19
C ALA A 185 2.68 -3.49 -16.18
N ALA A 186 2.17 -3.18 -17.36
CA ALA A 186 2.88 -2.38 -18.36
C ALA A 186 2.83 -0.87 -18.10
N THR A 187 1.95 -0.40 -17.22
CA THR A 187 1.81 1.03 -16.90
C THR A 187 3.07 1.54 -16.23
N ASN A 188 3.58 2.69 -16.72
CA ASN A 188 4.74 3.33 -16.13
C ASN A 188 4.35 3.95 -14.77
N ASP A 189 5.18 3.75 -13.75
CA ASP A 189 4.94 4.28 -12.40
C ASP A 189 4.77 5.80 -12.38
N SER A 190 5.51 6.52 -13.23
CA SER A 190 5.43 7.99 -13.32
C SER A 190 4.03 8.52 -13.68
N PHE A 191 3.19 7.73 -14.37
CA PHE A 191 1.80 8.14 -14.65
C PHE A 191 0.93 8.18 -13.39
N MET A 192 1.26 7.38 -12.39
CA MET A 192 0.48 7.25 -11.16
C MET A 192 0.81 8.33 -10.12
N LEU A 193 1.88 9.08 -10.31
CA LEU A 193 2.13 10.27 -9.51
C LEU A 193 1.10 11.34 -9.90
N ALA A 194 0.17 11.64 -9.00
CA ALA A 194 -0.89 12.62 -9.18
C ALA A 194 -0.69 13.80 -8.21
N PRO A 195 0.00 14.87 -8.63
CA PRO A 195 0.31 16.02 -7.77
C PRO A 195 -0.91 16.65 -7.11
N CYS A 196 -2.06 16.62 -7.79
CA CYS A 196 -3.33 17.16 -7.28
C CYS A 196 -3.83 16.49 -5.98
N HIS A 197 -3.34 15.29 -5.65
CA HIS A 197 -3.71 14.58 -4.41
C HIS A 197 -2.92 15.05 -3.19
N TYR A 198 -1.93 15.92 -3.36
CA TYR A 198 -1.08 16.41 -2.27
C TYR A 198 -1.37 17.87 -1.97
N SER A 199 -1.23 18.22 -0.70
CA SER A 199 -1.45 19.57 -0.18
C SER A 199 -0.13 20.26 0.11
N HIS A 200 -0.16 21.58 0.23
CA HIS A 200 0.97 22.37 0.68
C HIS A 200 1.58 21.79 1.97
N ASN A 201 2.91 21.71 2.03
CA ASN A 201 3.71 21.11 3.09
C ASN A 201 3.69 19.57 3.14
N ASP A 202 2.96 18.86 2.29
CA ASP A 202 3.15 17.41 2.18
C ASP A 202 4.57 17.09 1.69
N ILE A 203 5.14 16.01 2.22
CA ILE A 203 6.43 15.47 1.77
C ILE A 203 6.17 14.13 1.11
N VAL A 204 6.68 13.94 -0.10
CA VAL A 204 6.46 12.72 -0.88
C VAL A 204 7.77 11.98 -1.08
N ALA A 205 7.92 10.81 -0.46
CA ALA A 205 9.04 9.91 -0.70
C ALA A 205 8.65 8.86 -1.74
N LEU A 206 9.41 8.77 -2.83
CA LEU A 206 9.09 7.92 -3.98
C LEU A 206 10.33 7.21 -4.55
N ASP A 207 10.11 6.10 -5.25
CA ASP A 207 11.18 5.43 -5.98
C ASP A 207 11.55 6.23 -7.23
N ARG A 208 12.79 6.07 -7.65
CA ARG A 208 13.32 6.71 -8.90
C ARG A 208 12.53 6.36 -10.17
N ALA A 209 11.69 5.31 -10.15
CA ALA A 209 10.82 4.98 -11.27
C ALA A 209 9.76 6.05 -11.53
N TYR A 210 9.39 6.82 -10.50
CA TYR A 210 8.41 7.90 -10.57
C TYR A 210 8.95 9.23 -11.10
N ILE A 211 10.26 9.37 -11.39
CA ILE A 211 10.85 10.62 -11.87
C ILE A 211 10.17 11.08 -13.16
N ASN A 212 9.51 12.24 -13.06
CA ASN A 212 8.88 12.97 -14.16
C ASN A 212 8.92 14.47 -13.83
N TYR A 213 9.66 15.24 -14.64
CA TYR A 213 9.94 16.63 -14.32
C TYR A 213 8.70 17.53 -14.37
N ALA A 214 7.75 17.28 -15.29
CA ALA A 214 6.51 18.03 -15.34
C ALA A 214 5.70 17.89 -14.04
N LYS A 215 5.61 16.66 -13.54
CA LYS A 215 4.90 16.40 -12.26
C LYS A 215 5.68 16.91 -11.06
N PHE A 216 7.00 16.96 -11.15
CA PHE A 216 7.83 17.52 -10.09
C PHE A 216 7.70 19.04 -10.03
N GLU A 217 7.60 19.73 -11.19
CA GLU A 217 7.26 21.16 -11.21
C GLU A 217 5.87 21.38 -10.59
N GLU A 218 4.87 20.62 -10.99
CA GLU A 218 3.52 20.74 -10.41
C GLU A 218 3.51 20.49 -8.90
N LEU A 219 4.32 19.56 -8.37
CA LEU A 219 4.50 19.40 -6.92
C LEU A 219 5.14 20.63 -6.30
N THR A 220 6.17 21.18 -6.93
CA THR A 220 6.89 22.38 -6.46
C THR A 220 5.97 23.59 -6.42
N ASP A 221 5.19 23.83 -7.48
CA ASP A 221 4.21 24.92 -7.57
C ASP A 221 3.13 24.82 -6.47
N ARG A 222 2.82 23.61 -6.04
CA ARG A 222 1.87 23.33 -4.95
C ARG A 222 2.50 23.42 -3.56
N GLY A 223 3.80 23.68 -3.45
CA GLY A 223 4.52 23.69 -2.18
C GLY A 223 4.65 22.30 -1.54
N VAL A 224 4.68 21.25 -2.38
CA VAL A 224 4.89 19.85 -1.96
C VAL A 224 6.36 19.50 -2.13
N VAL A 225 6.99 19.00 -1.09
CA VAL A 225 8.37 18.53 -1.12
C VAL A 225 8.42 17.09 -1.63
N TYR A 226 9.32 16.80 -2.56
CA TYR A 226 9.59 15.41 -2.93
C TYR A 226 11.01 15.00 -2.57
N VAL A 227 11.19 13.72 -2.24
CA VAL A 227 12.50 13.10 -2.02
C VAL A 227 12.57 11.78 -2.76
N THR A 228 13.53 11.66 -3.68
CA THR A 228 13.76 10.45 -4.45
C THR A 228 15.24 10.15 -4.63
N LYS A 229 15.56 8.94 -5.06
CA LYS A 229 16.92 8.59 -5.45
C LYS A 229 17.18 8.93 -6.89
N MET A 230 18.35 9.52 -7.15
CA MET A 230 18.80 9.89 -8.48
C MET A 230 19.00 8.66 -9.38
N LYS A 231 18.64 8.75 -10.67
CA LYS A 231 19.06 7.80 -11.71
C LYS A 231 20.41 8.22 -12.25
N LYS A 232 21.30 7.27 -12.51
CA LYS A 232 22.63 7.53 -13.05
C LYS A 232 22.63 8.11 -14.48
N SER A 233 21.56 7.87 -15.22
CA SER A 233 21.43 8.23 -16.64
C SER A 233 20.76 9.59 -16.89
N LEU A 234 20.50 10.37 -15.84
CA LEU A 234 19.87 11.68 -16.02
C LEU A 234 20.92 12.73 -16.42
N SER A 235 20.59 13.50 -17.45
CA SER A 235 21.37 14.66 -17.88
C SER A 235 20.82 15.90 -17.16
N TYR A 236 21.73 16.73 -16.63
CA TYR A 236 21.42 17.96 -15.94
C TYR A 236 22.59 18.94 -16.04
N GLU A 237 22.31 20.22 -15.88
CA GLU A 237 23.29 21.27 -15.76
C GLU A 237 23.46 21.64 -14.28
N VAL A 238 24.72 21.78 -13.85
CA VAL A 238 25.03 22.18 -12.46
C VAL A 238 25.10 23.70 -12.39
N LEU A 239 24.30 24.28 -11.51
CA LEU A 239 24.28 25.71 -11.23
C LEU A 239 25.18 26.08 -10.05
N VAL A 240 25.14 25.26 -8.99
CA VAL A 240 25.95 25.43 -7.79
C VAL A 240 26.48 24.06 -7.38
N ASP A 241 27.71 24.01 -6.91
CA ASP A 241 28.39 22.79 -6.45
C ASP A 241 29.19 23.07 -5.18
N CYS A 242 28.82 22.46 -4.09
CA CYS A 242 29.42 22.66 -2.78
C CYS A 242 29.75 21.32 -2.12
N MET A 243 30.87 21.29 -1.38
CA MET A 243 31.24 20.17 -0.53
C MET A 243 31.10 20.63 0.93
N TYR A 244 30.40 19.82 1.72
CA TYR A 244 30.18 20.09 3.13
C TYR A 244 30.73 18.96 4.00
N GLN A 245 31.21 19.33 5.17
CA GLN A 245 31.45 18.39 6.24
C GLN A 245 30.25 18.43 7.19
N ASN A 246 29.80 17.26 7.60
CA ASN A 246 28.79 17.17 8.65
C ASN A 246 29.33 17.90 9.90
N PRO A 247 28.52 18.70 10.62
CA PRO A 247 28.92 19.39 11.85
C PRO A 247 29.55 18.48 12.91
N GLN A 248 29.27 17.19 12.86
CA GLN A 248 29.87 16.16 13.72
C GLN A 248 31.21 15.61 13.18
N GLY A 249 31.71 16.10 12.06
CA GLY A 249 32.98 15.66 11.45
C GLY A 249 33.02 14.25 10.89
N LEU A 250 31.86 13.58 10.82
CA LEU A 250 31.78 12.14 10.52
C LEU A 250 31.50 11.82 9.05
N MET A 251 31.07 12.79 8.24
CA MET A 251 30.68 12.51 6.84
C MET A 251 30.84 13.73 5.94
N GLU A 252 31.59 13.58 4.88
CA GLU A 252 31.59 14.54 3.78
C GLU A 252 30.41 14.27 2.87
N TYR A 253 29.70 15.31 2.43
CA TYR A 253 28.66 15.21 1.45
C TYR A 253 28.77 16.35 0.41
N ARG A 254 28.36 16.04 -0.81
CA ARG A 254 28.31 16.99 -1.92
C ARG A 254 26.88 17.42 -2.14
N GLU A 255 26.69 18.72 -2.25
CA GLU A 255 25.42 19.34 -2.55
C GLU A 255 25.51 20.11 -3.87
N GLN A 256 24.56 19.87 -4.75
CA GLN A 256 24.49 20.51 -6.05
C GLN A 256 23.09 21.06 -6.27
N VAL A 257 23.00 22.31 -6.72
CA VAL A 257 21.78 22.86 -7.33
C VAL A 257 21.90 22.65 -8.83
N VAL A 258 20.90 22.01 -9.40
CA VAL A 258 20.90 21.58 -10.80
C VAL A 258 19.63 21.99 -11.51
N VAL A 259 19.72 22.13 -12.84
CA VAL A 259 18.54 22.27 -13.67
C VAL A 259 18.45 21.11 -14.67
N PHE A 260 17.29 20.49 -14.70
CA PHE A 260 16.91 19.49 -15.68
C PHE A 260 16.11 20.16 -16.80
N ARG A 261 16.64 20.10 -18.02
CA ARG A 261 15.95 20.63 -19.21
C ARG A 261 15.48 19.48 -20.06
N LYS A 262 14.18 19.30 -20.12
CA LYS A 262 13.57 18.21 -20.89
C LYS A 262 12.14 18.58 -21.32
N ASP A 263 11.82 18.33 -22.58
CA ASP A 263 10.46 18.51 -23.14
C ASP A 263 9.90 19.93 -22.90
N GLY A 264 10.76 20.96 -22.94
CA GLY A 264 10.39 22.35 -22.66
C GLY A 264 10.27 22.74 -21.20
N ILE A 265 10.55 21.82 -20.30
CA ILE A 265 10.48 22.03 -18.85
C ILE A 265 11.88 22.29 -18.30
N ASN A 266 12.00 23.31 -17.46
CA ASN A 266 13.20 23.62 -16.69
C ASN A 266 12.93 23.38 -15.23
N HIS A 267 13.33 22.21 -14.75
CA HIS A 267 13.13 21.83 -13.36
C HIS A 267 14.39 22.06 -12.54
N ILE A 268 14.32 22.95 -11.55
CA ILE A 268 15.44 23.23 -10.63
C ILE A 268 15.29 22.33 -9.41
N ALA A 269 16.36 21.65 -9.05
CA ALA A 269 16.35 20.72 -7.92
C ALA A 269 17.70 20.68 -7.22
N ARG A 270 17.70 20.17 -5.99
CA ARG A 270 18.88 19.93 -5.18
C ARG A 270 19.25 18.45 -5.21
N ILE A 271 20.51 18.15 -5.49
CA ILE A 271 21.09 16.81 -5.40
C ILE A 271 22.02 16.77 -4.20
N ILE A 272 21.80 15.81 -3.31
CA ILE A 272 22.66 15.56 -2.18
C ILE A 272 23.31 14.19 -2.34
N THR A 273 24.64 14.15 -2.41
CA THR A 273 25.40 12.92 -2.59
C THR A 273 26.25 12.66 -1.36
N TYR A 274 26.08 11.51 -0.74
CA TYR A 274 26.76 11.08 0.48
C TYR A 274 27.15 9.59 0.41
N VAL A 275 28.10 9.20 1.28
CA VAL A 275 28.53 7.79 1.42
C VAL A 275 27.69 7.10 2.48
N ASP A 276 26.91 6.10 2.08
CA ASP A 276 26.14 5.25 3.01
C ASP A 276 27.01 4.07 3.47
N ILE A 277 27.38 4.06 4.74
CA ILE A 277 28.20 3.03 5.37
C ILE A 277 27.30 2.15 6.21
N LYS A 278 27.12 0.89 5.78
CA LYS A 278 26.37 -0.12 6.54
C LYS A 278 27.30 -1.17 7.11
N LYS A 279 27.10 -1.56 8.37
CA LYS A 279 27.87 -2.62 9.02
C LYS A 279 27.96 -3.87 8.15
N GLY A 280 29.18 -4.32 7.85
CA GLY A 280 29.43 -5.52 7.04
C GLY A 280 29.19 -5.38 5.54
N LYS A 281 28.97 -4.16 5.01
CA LYS A 281 28.82 -3.90 3.57
C LYS A 281 29.85 -2.87 3.10
N LYS A 282 30.21 -2.94 1.82
CA LYS A 282 31.07 -1.92 1.20
C LYS A 282 30.36 -0.56 1.22
N PRO A 283 31.09 0.54 1.45
CA PRO A 283 30.56 1.90 1.35
C PRO A 283 29.90 2.12 -0.01
N LYS A 284 28.75 2.79 -0.01
CA LYS A 284 27.98 3.03 -1.23
C LYS A 284 27.63 4.49 -1.38
N LEU A 285 28.00 5.06 -2.51
CA LEU A 285 27.61 6.42 -2.85
C LEU A 285 26.12 6.48 -3.21
N ILE A 286 25.38 7.35 -2.55
CA ILE A 286 23.95 7.56 -2.73
C ILE A 286 23.74 9.03 -3.08
N SER A 287 22.99 9.29 -4.16
CA SER A 287 22.55 10.62 -4.54
C SER A 287 21.03 10.70 -4.42
N LEU A 288 20.54 11.62 -3.61
CA LEU A 288 19.13 11.95 -3.43
C LEU A 288 18.80 13.22 -4.15
N LEU A 289 17.59 13.31 -4.69
CA LEU A 289 17.03 14.43 -5.43
C LEU A 289 15.81 14.97 -4.69
N THR A 290 15.76 16.29 -4.50
CA THR A 290 14.65 16.99 -3.84
C THR A 290 14.47 18.39 -4.40
N ASN A 291 13.29 18.99 -4.23
CA ASN A 291 13.02 20.40 -4.47
C ASN A 291 13.11 21.27 -3.22
N ASP A 292 13.50 20.70 -2.08
CA ASP A 292 13.72 21.46 -0.85
C ASP A 292 15.20 21.82 -0.74
N PHE A 293 15.49 23.12 -0.63
CA PHE A 293 16.86 23.67 -0.60
C PHE A 293 17.37 23.91 0.82
N ASP A 294 16.48 23.92 1.82
CA ASP A 294 16.78 24.29 3.18
C ASP A 294 16.85 23.09 4.14
N MET A 295 16.15 22.00 3.82
CA MET A 295 16.06 20.83 4.69
C MET A 295 17.44 20.19 4.96
N PRO A 296 17.80 19.88 6.23
CA PRO A 296 19.06 19.24 6.59
C PRO A 296 19.24 17.86 5.91
N LEU A 297 20.50 17.51 5.61
CA LEU A 297 20.87 16.22 5.01
C LEU A 297 20.29 15.04 5.78
N GLU A 298 20.41 15.07 7.11
CA GLU A 298 19.95 13.99 8.00
C GLU A 298 18.45 13.73 7.83
N THR A 299 17.68 14.80 7.74
CA THR A 299 16.22 14.73 7.53
C THR A 299 15.88 14.14 6.16
N ILE A 300 16.53 14.60 5.08
CA ILE A 300 16.33 14.07 3.73
C ILE A 300 16.70 12.59 3.67
N VAL A 301 17.79 12.18 4.30
CA VAL A 301 18.20 10.78 4.38
C VAL A 301 17.20 9.97 5.20
N ALA A 302 16.69 10.50 6.31
CA ALA A 302 15.68 9.85 7.15
C ALA A 302 14.37 9.66 6.38
N ILE A 303 13.90 10.67 5.65
CA ILE A 303 12.73 10.60 4.77
C ILE A 303 12.91 9.49 3.73
N TYR A 304 14.02 9.48 3.01
CA TYR A 304 14.24 8.47 1.99
C TYR A 304 14.39 7.05 2.58
N ARG A 305 14.97 6.89 3.74
CA ARG A 305 15.03 5.60 4.46
C ARG A 305 13.65 5.10 4.86
N ARG A 306 12.76 5.98 5.26
CA ARG A 306 11.37 5.61 5.60
C ARG A 306 10.58 5.09 4.40
N ARG A 307 10.97 5.41 3.18
CA ARG A 307 10.36 4.82 1.97
C ARG A 307 10.32 3.29 2.02
N TRP A 308 11.29 2.65 2.68
CA TRP A 308 11.31 1.19 2.84
C TRP A 308 10.18 0.62 3.71
N GLN A 309 9.44 1.45 4.43
CA GLN A 309 8.27 1.00 5.20
C GLN A 309 7.21 0.37 4.30
N ILE A 310 7.01 0.91 3.09
CA ILE A 310 6.05 0.36 2.14
C ILE A 310 6.47 -1.02 1.61
N GLU A 311 7.77 -1.29 1.53
CA GLU A 311 8.27 -2.61 1.11
C GLU A 311 7.93 -3.69 2.16
N SER A 312 7.94 -3.35 3.43
CA SER A 312 7.46 -4.25 4.50
C SER A 312 5.98 -4.58 4.33
N LEU A 313 5.17 -3.59 3.93
CA LEU A 313 3.78 -3.78 3.58
C LEU A 313 3.64 -4.75 2.39
N PHE A 314 4.40 -4.55 1.32
CA PHE A 314 4.40 -5.40 0.14
C PHE A 314 4.94 -6.80 0.42
N TYR A 315 5.95 -6.95 1.27
CA TYR A 315 6.49 -8.24 1.66
C TYR A 315 5.42 -9.14 2.28
N VAL A 316 4.63 -8.61 3.22
CA VAL A 316 3.51 -9.36 3.80
C VAL A 316 2.45 -9.66 2.74
N LYS A 317 2.17 -8.72 1.81
CA LYS A 317 1.28 -8.93 0.68
C LYS A 317 1.78 -10.06 -0.23
N HIS A 318 3.08 -10.13 -0.53
CA HIS A 318 3.67 -11.21 -1.32
C HIS A 318 3.58 -12.57 -0.62
N ILE A 319 3.74 -12.64 0.70
CA ILE A 319 3.56 -13.88 1.46
C ILE A 319 2.11 -14.36 1.37
N VAL A 320 1.15 -13.45 1.44
CA VAL A 320 -0.29 -13.77 1.38
C VAL A 320 -0.74 -14.09 -0.06
N MET A 321 -0.12 -13.49 -1.08
CA MET A 321 -0.49 -13.67 -2.49
C MET A 321 0.36 -14.71 -3.24
N ARG A 322 1.34 -15.33 -2.61
CA ARG A 322 2.21 -16.37 -3.21
C ARG A 322 1.51 -17.71 -3.40
N SER A 323 0.22 -17.78 -3.15
CA SER A 323 -0.56 -18.97 -3.37
C SER A 323 -0.67 -19.29 -4.86
N ASP A 324 -0.17 -20.45 -5.20
CA ASP A 324 -0.29 -21.09 -6.51
C ASP A 324 -1.74 -21.47 -6.81
N TRP A 325 -2.55 -20.51 -7.23
CA TRP A 325 -3.90 -20.79 -7.76
C TRP A 325 -3.80 -21.51 -9.11
N LYS A 326 -3.33 -22.75 -9.09
CA LYS A 326 -3.08 -23.52 -10.31
C LYS A 326 -4.33 -23.95 -11.07
N ASN A 327 -5.53 -23.77 -10.50
CA ASN A 327 -6.78 -24.33 -11.03
C ASN A 327 -8.00 -23.40 -10.98
N ALA A 328 -7.83 -22.08 -10.97
CA ALA A 328 -8.98 -21.20 -11.08
C ALA A 328 -9.40 -21.04 -12.53
N SER A 329 -10.61 -21.45 -12.85
CA SER A 329 -11.25 -21.26 -14.16
C SER A 329 -11.31 -19.78 -14.54
N ASP A 330 -11.06 -19.50 -15.78
CA ASP A 330 -10.53 -18.33 -16.47
C ASP A 330 -11.19 -16.95 -16.26
N TYR A 331 -12.30 -16.84 -15.54
CA TYR A 331 -13.07 -15.58 -15.44
C TYR A 331 -13.04 -14.87 -14.06
N GLN A 332 -12.38 -15.42 -13.07
CA GLN A 332 -12.50 -14.94 -11.68
C GLN A 332 -11.25 -14.28 -11.11
N CYS A 333 -10.15 -14.22 -11.87
CA CYS A 333 -8.84 -13.82 -11.35
C CYS A 333 -8.79 -12.33 -10.98
N ASP A 334 -9.41 -11.44 -11.74
CA ASP A 334 -9.31 -9.99 -11.51
C ASP A 334 -10.06 -9.57 -10.25
N THR A 335 -11.30 -10.01 -10.10
CA THR A 335 -12.12 -9.69 -8.92
C THR A 335 -11.53 -10.31 -7.66
N GLN A 336 -11.00 -11.53 -7.71
CA GLN A 336 -10.39 -12.17 -6.53
C GLN A 336 -9.07 -11.54 -6.13
N THR A 337 -8.26 -11.09 -7.08
CA THR A 337 -7.01 -10.38 -6.79
C THR A 337 -7.29 -9.02 -6.15
N LEU A 338 -8.31 -8.31 -6.65
CA LEU A 338 -8.80 -7.06 -6.10
C LEU A 338 -9.41 -7.27 -4.71
N LEU A 339 -10.27 -8.26 -4.54
CA LEU A 339 -10.87 -8.63 -3.27
C LEU A 339 -9.82 -8.99 -2.21
N ARG A 340 -8.80 -9.76 -2.56
CA ARG A 340 -7.70 -10.09 -1.67
C ARG A 340 -6.89 -8.86 -1.29
N SER A 341 -6.61 -7.98 -2.25
CA SER A 341 -5.88 -6.75 -1.97
C SER A 341 -6.66 -5.85 -1.01
N THR A 342 -7.95 -5.68 -1.21
CA THR A 342 -8.80 -4.85 -0.36
C THR A 342 -9.04 -5.49 1.01
N SER A 343 -9.33 -6.78 1.07
CA SER A 343 -9.45 -7.53 2.33
C SER A 343 -8.13 -7.55 3.09
N HIS A 344 -7.01 -7.59 2.38
CA HIS A 344 -5.68 -7.51 2.96
C HIS A 344 -5.41 -6.12 3.55
N ASN A 345 -5.78 -5.04 2.85
CA ASN A 345 -5.69 -3.68 3.35
C ASN A 345 -6.55 -3.50 4.61
N ILE A 346 -7.75 -4.07 4.64
CA ILE A 346 -8.59 -4.12 5.85
C ILE A 346 -7.88 -4.88 6.97
N GLY A 347 -7.25 -6.02 6.68
CA GLY A 347 -6.46 -6.78 7.66
C GLY A 347 -5.26 -5.99 8.22
N TYR A 348 -4.62 -5.13 7.43
CA TYR A 348 -3.56 -4.23 7.91
C TYR A 348 -4.05 -3.16 8.85
N PHE A 349 -5.22 -2.63 8.59
CA PHE A 349 -5.84 -1.63 9.44
C PHE A 349 -5.90 -2.07 10.91
N PHE A 350 -6.12 -3.36 11.15
CA PHE A 350 -6.21 -3.94 12.50
C PHE A 350 -4.87 -4.45 13.06
N ARG A 351 -3.79 -4.44 12.28
CA ARG A 351 -2.48 -4.94 12.71
C ARG A 351 -1.83 -4.13 13.86
N PRO A 352 -1.89 -2.79 13.89
CA PRO A 352 -1.38 -2.01 15.01
C PRO A 352 -2.00 -2.38 16.35
N LEU A 353 -3.29 -2.76 16.36
CA LEU A 353 -4.02 -3.17 17.56
C LEU A 353 -3.54 -4.50 18.13
N SER A 354 -2.96 -5.38 17.29
CA SER A 354 -2.47 -6.70 17.71
C SER A 354 -0.99 -6.69 18.14
N GLN A 355 -0.17 -5.77 17.63
CA GLN A 355 1.26 -5.67 17.98
C GLN A 355 1.52 -4.86 19.25
N SER A 356 0.57 -4.06 19.73
CA SER A 356 0.73 -3.24 20.92
C SER A 356 0.77 -4.02 22.25
N ARG A 357 0.73 -5.37 22.19
CA ARG A 357 0.64 -6.25 23.38
C ARG A 357 1.72 -7.33 23.46
N ARG A 358 2.88 -7.11 22.87
CA ARG A 358 4.08 -7.89 23.20
C ARG A 358 5.04 -7.00 23.96
N PHE A 359 4.72 -6.76 25.23
CA PHE A 359 5.64 -6.54 26.36
C PHE A 359 4.90 -6.98 27.62
#